data_29fb4111032ee699c1d5863b58e4d726
#
_entry.id   29fb4111032ee699c1d5863b58e4d726
#
_cell.length_a   1.000
_cell.length_b   1.000
_cell.length_c   1.000
_cell.angle_alpha   90.00
_cell.angle_beta   90.00
_cell.angle_gamma   90.00
#
_symmetry.space_group_name_H-M   'P 1'
#
loop_
_entity.id
_entity.type
_entity.pdbx_description
1 polymer ?
#
loop_
_entity_poly.entity_id
_entity_poly.type
_entity_poly.pdbx_seq_one_letter_code
_entity_poly.pdbx_strand_id
1 'polypeptide(L)'
;MQAAGELTAVSGADWCRVIEVTNEKITLLARANYEYVSRATQVTVSDGSNEQKIVVTQAGNIFAPDTDQQVLRLGNAPSQTVVRVNSSFDFKVSIQKGVDWVEVPTASKEEGFLLVLKENKTGNPRACQLMVSTNEGRKFFYYVYQYEASDLLGAWRDSQIYVKWDTKKIDKAYRLSATEVTKDAEGDGYTINMSLVGTPVAPYLKDPSKATISLQATYEDGAFVVPIGAAQKDFVLTQEVDGTANNAMNRTADDTALEEDVVLQTLYGFSVAASSNIYAKGNFGFAPVLYQDGSIGMSYQDVAGAPESGCYLAIALFDGQQFSTAALKDYILFPDIALFK
;
A
#
# COMPACT_ATOMS: atom_id res chain seq x y z
N MET A 1 -38.52 -39.26 -7.61
CA MET A 1 -38.83 -39.93 -8.90
C MET A 1 -39.13 -41.40 -8.57
N GLN A 2 -40.29 -41.94 -8.89
CA GLN A 2 -40.51 -43.41 -8.86
C GLN A 2 -39.96 -43.90 -10.19
N ALA A 3 -38.91 -44.70 -10.15
CA ALA A 3 -38.31 -45.25 -11.36
C ALA A 3 -39.27 -46.31 -11.99
N ALA A 4 -39.52 -46.21 -13.28
CA ALA A 4 -40.31 -47.18 -14.05
C ALA A 4 -39.45 -48.37 -14.51
N GLY A 5 -38.12 -48.30 -14.39
CA GLY A 5 -37.16 -49.31 -14.78
C GLY A 5 -35.88 -49.31 -13.92
N GLU A 6 -34.88 -50.11 -14.32
CA GLU A 6 -33.57 -50.16 -13.68
C GLU A 6 -32.85 -48.77 -13.86
N LEU A 7 -32.41 -48.21 -12.73
CA LEU A 7 -31.67 -46.93 -12.77
C LEU A 7 -30.28 -47.11 -13.26
N THR A 8 -29.87 -46.28 -14.20
CA THR A 8 -28.47 -46.13 -14.66
C THR A 8 -27.96 -44.71 -14.40
N ALA A 9 -26.70 -44.55 -14.18
CA ALA A 9 -26.07 -43.23 -14.04
C ALA A 9 -24.74 -43.19 -14.79
N VAL A 10 -24.51 -42.12 -15.53
CA VAL A 10 -23.26 -41.91 -16.29
C VAL A 10 -22.71 -40.52 -15.97
N SER A 11 -21.44 -40.47 -15.63
CA SER A 11 -20.73 -39.21 -15.41
C SER A 11 -20.11 -38.69 -16.69
N GLY A 12 -20.19 -37.37 -16.90
CA GLY A 12 -19.58 -36.69 -18.03
C GLY A 12 -18.08 -36.42 -17.88
N ALA A 13 -17.45 -36.83 -16.76
CA ALA A 13 -16.03 -36.59 -16.53
C ALA A 13 -15.35 -37.73 -15.76
N ASP A 14 -14.11 -38.04 -16.14
CA ASP A 14 -13.31 -39.12 -15.55
C ASP A 14 -12.93 -38.91 -14.08
N TRP A 15 -12.90 -37.66 -13.63
CA TRP A 15 -12.59 -37.34 -12.24
C TRP A 15 -13.74 -37.62 -11.27
N CYS A 16 -14.98 -37.73 -11.78
CA CYS A 16 -16.19 -38.04 -11.02
C CYS A 16 -16.75 -39.35 -11.58
N ARG A 17 -16.60 -40.44 -10.87
CA ARG A 17 -17.02 -41.75 -11.33
C ARG A 17 -18.21 -42.24 -10.55
N VAL A 18 -19.19 -42.82 -11.25
CA VAL A 18 -20.29 -43.56 -10.63
C VAL A 18 -19.75 -44.91 -10.22
N ILE A 19 -19.86 -45.25 -8.94
CA ILE A 19 -19.39 -46.55 -8.39
C ILE A 19 -20.54 -47.44 -7.94
N GLU A 20 -21.70 -46.89 -7.68
CA GLU A 20 -22.89 -47.66 -7.30
C GLU A 20 -24.17 -46.92 -7.70
N VAL A 21 -25.12 -47.63 -8.24
CA VAL A 21 -26.46 -47.11 -8.51
C VAL A 21 -27.48 -48.10 -7.92
N THR A 22 -28.37 -47.60 -7.09
CA THR A 22 -29.54 -48.35 -6.56
C THR A 22 -30.78 -47.46 -6.70
N ASN A 23 -31.95 -48.01 -6.45
CA ASN A 23 -33.22 -47.24 -6.49
C ASN A 23 -33.30 -46.15 -5.41
N GLU A 24 -32.40 -46.19 -4.42
CA GLU A 24 -32.43 -45.26 -3.28
C GLU A 24 -31.26 -44.25 -3.33
N LYS A 25 -30.13 -44.62 -3.92
CA LYS A 25 -28.91 -43.81 -3.92
C LYS A 25 -28.04 -44.03 -5.14
N ILE A 26 -27.26 -42.96 -5.46
CA ILE A 26 -26.15 -43.02 -6.41
C ILE A 26 -24.89 -42.64 -5.63
N THR A 27 -23.89 -43.51 -5.65
CA THR A 27 -22.60 -43.24 -4.99
C THR A 27 -21.59 -42.81 -6.04
N LEU A 28 -20.97 -41.65 -5.80
CA LEU A 28 -19.97 -41.06 -6.68
C LEU A 28 -18.61 -41.11 -5.99
N LEU A 29 -17.57 -41.41 -6.75
CA LEU A 29 -16.18 -41.24 -6.34
C LEU A 29 -15.58 -40.06 -7.11
N ALA A 30 -15.26 -38.96 -6.39
CA ALA A 30 -14.54 -37.84 -6.97
C ALA A 30 -13.05 -37.95 -6.67
N ARG A 31 -12.18 -37.90 -7.70
CA ARG A 31 -10.74 -37.74 -7.52
C ARG A 31 -10.44 -36.35 -7.02
N ALA A 32 -9.41 -36.18 -6.19
CA ALA A 32 -8.97 -34.88 -5.70
C ALA A 32 -8.74 -33.89 -6.85
N ASN A 33 -9.17 -32.64 -6.64
CA ASN A 33 -8.87 -31.55 -7.55
C ASN A 33 -7.58 -30.89 -7.07
N TYR A 34 -6.50 -31.05 -7.83
CA TYR A 34 -5.21 -30.42 -7.54
C TYR A 34 -5.03 -29.07 -8.24
N GLU A 35 -6.04 -28.66 -9.03
CA GLU A 35 -6.02 -27.36 -9.71
C GLU A 35 -6.61 -26.26 -8.82
N TYR A 36 -6.28 -25.02 -9.10
CA TYR A 36 -6.83 -23.84 -8.38
C TYR A 36 -8.20 -23.44 -8.89
N VAL A 37 -8.59 -23.96 -10.04
CA VAL A 37 -9.88 -23.69 -10.65
C VAL A 37 -10.87 -24.74 -10.20
N SER A 38 -12.06 -24.33 -9.79
CA SER A 38 -13.18 -25.22 -9.56
C SER A 38 -13.55 -25.93 -10.86
N ARG A 39 -13.97 -27.18 -10.73
CA ARG A 39 -14.44 -27.97 -11.87
C ARG A 39 -15.84 -28.49 -11.63
N ALA A 40 -16.60 -28.66 -12.70
CA ALA A 40 -17.94 -29.20 -12.65
C ALA A 40 -18.15 -30.26 -13.73
N THR A 41 -19.03 -31.20 -13.47
CA THR A 41 -19.51 -32.17 -14.45
C THR A 41 -20.98 -32.45 -14.23
N GLN A 42 -21.61 -33.10 -15.20
CA GLN A 42 -22.97 -33.59 -15.09
C GLN A 42 -22.96 -35.11 -14.95
N VAL A 43 -23.76 -35.61 -14.03
CA VAL A 43 -24.11 -37.03 -13.93
C VAL A 43 -25.53 -37.18 -14.48
N THR A 44 -25.69 -37.90 -15.57
CA THR A 44 -26.99 -38.21 -16.18
C THR A 44 -27.54 -39.49 -15.56
N VAL A 45 -28.70 -39.42 -14.95
CA VAL A 45 -29.43 -40.52 -14.36
C VAL A 45 -30.61 -40.84 -15.25
N SER A 46 -30.80 -42.12 -15.60
CA SER A 46 -31.92 -42.57 -16.46
C SER A 46 -32.59 -43.84 -15.91
N ASP A 47 -33.92 -43.90 -16.06
CA ASP A 47 -34.73 -45.09 -15.83
C ASP A 47 -35.14 -45.79 -17.14
N GLY A 48 -34.47 -45.42 -18.24
CA GLY A 48 -34.74 -45.91 -19.58
C GLY A 48 -35.80 -45.07 -20.35
N SER A 49 -36.68 -44.35 -19.64
CA SER A 49 -37.71 -43.53 -20.26
C SER A 49 -37.55 -42.06 -19.96
N ASN A 50 -36.93 -41.71 -18.82
CA ASN A 50 -36.69 -40.35 -18.37
C ASN A 50 -35.19 -40.17 -18.02
N GLU A 51 -34.71 -38.96 -18.26
CA GLU A 51 -33.38 -38.57 -17.87
C GLU A 51 -33.41 -37.36 -16.95
N GLN A 52 -32.51 -37.38 -15.93
CA GLN A 52 -32.25 -36.24 -15.05
C GLN A 52 -30.76 -35.99 -14.96
N LYS A 53 -30.35 -34.71 -15.00
CA LYS A 53 -28.97 -34.30 -14.91
C LYS A 53 -28.70 -33.71 -13.54
N ILE A 54 -27.67 -34.23 -12.85
CA ILE A 54 -27.19 -33.76 -11.57
C ILE A 54 -25.84 -33.07 -11.81
N VAL A 55 -25.73 -31.78 -11.46
CA VAL A 55 -24.44 -31.05 -11.54
C VAL A 55 -23.64 -31.39 -10.29
N VAL A 56 -22.42 -31.89 -10.50
CA VAL A 56 -21.44 -32.11 -9.45
C VAL A 56 -20.33 -31.08 -9.61
N THR A 57 -20.12 -30.27 -8.58
CA THR A 57 -19.06 -29.24 -8.54
C THR A 57 -18.04 -29.60 -7.48
N GLN A 58 -16.77 -29.45 -7.80
CA GLN A 58 -15.66 -29.60 -6.87
C GLN A 58 -14.84 -28.29 -6.84
N ALA A 59 -14.64 -27.72 -5.65
CA ALA A 59 -13.84 -26.54 -5.47
C ALA A 59 -12.38 -26.77 -5.92
N GLY A 60 -11.73 -25.72 -6.36
CA GLY A 60 -10.27 -25.72 -6.56
C GLY A 60 -9.52 -25.64 -5.24
N ASN A 61 -8.23 -25.92 -5.29
CA ASN A 61 -7.35 -25.71 -4.16
C ASN A 61 -7.09 -24.23 -3.94
N ILE A 62 -6.78 -23.84 -2.71
CA ILE A 62 -6.44 -22.49 -2.31
C ILE A 62 -5.06 -22.51 -1.64
N PHE A 63 -4.23 -21.51 -1.94
CA PHE A 63 -3.03 -21.19 -1.19
C PHE A 63 -2.78 -19.69 -1.31
N ALA A 64 -3.23 -18.95 -0.31
CA ALA A 64 -3.20 -17.50 -0.27
C ALA A 64 -3.19 -16.98 1.18
N PRO A 65 -2.80 -15.73 1.43
CA PRO A 65 -3.07 -15.06 2.69
C PRO A 65 -4.58 -15.07 2.99
N ASP A 66 -4.94 -15.10 4.27
CA ASP A 66 -6.36 -15.05 4.69
C ASP A 66 -6.98 -13.66 4.44
N THR A 67 -6.16 -12.64 4.45
CA THR A 67 -6.54 -11.25 4.18
C THR A 67 -5.63 -10.66 3.12
N ASP A 68 -6.05 -9.57 2.50
CA ASP A 68 -5.21 -8.80 1.57
C ASP A 68 -4.01 -8.13 2.27
N GLN A 69 -4.00 -8.14 3.60
CA GLN A 69 -2.91 -7.57 4.39
C GLN A 69 -1.78 -8.57 4.60
N GLN A 70 -0.77 -8.46 3.76
CA GLN A 70 0.50 -9.19 3.93
C GLN A 70 1.52 -8.40 4.77
N VAL A 71 1.13 -7.28 5.32
CA VAL A 71 1.96 -6.40 6.16
C VAL A 71 1.43 -6.42 7.58
N LEU A 72 2.26 -6.88 8.51
CA LEU A 72 1.98 -6.94 9.94
C LEU A 72 2.79 -5.87 10.66
N ARG A 73 2.14 -4.87 11.23
CA ARG A 73 2.77 -3.81 12.03
C ARG A 73 2.44 -4.04 13.49
N LEU A 74 3.47 -4.17 14.31
CA LEU A 74 3.37 -4.55 15.73
C LEU A 74 4.22 -3.59 16.57
N GLY A 75 3.77 -3.33 17.79
CA GLY A 75 4.49 -2.50 18.74
C GLY A 75 5.75 -3.17 19.29
N ASN A 76 6.56 -2.41 20.06
CA ASN A 76 7.84 -2.84 20.57
C ASN A 76 7.75 -3.92 21.67
N ALA A 77 6.61 -4.03 22.37
CA ALA A 77 6.42 -5.06 23.39
C ALA A 77 6.50 -6.48 22.80
N PRO A 78 6.94 -7.47 23.62
CA PRO A 78 6.85 -8.87 23.20
C PRO A 78 5.40 -9.23 22.89
N SER A 79 5.18 -9.93 21.80
CA SER A 79 3.81 -10.26 21.36
C SER A 79 3.72 -11.64 20.73
N GLN A 80 2.50 -12.18 20.73
CA GLN A 80 2.14 -13.41 20.04
C GLN A 80 0.84 -13.18 19.30
N THR A 81 0.81 -13.62 18.03
CA THR A 81 -0.41 -13.55 17.23
C THR A 81 -0.52 -14.74 16.29
N VAL A 82 -1.73 -15.20 16.03
CA VAL A 82 -2.00 -16.22 15.04
C VAL A 82 -2.27 -15.53 13.70
N VAL A 83 -1.47 -15.88 12.70
CA VAL A 83 -1.64 -15.40 11.33
C VAL A 83 -2.34 -16.50 10.54
N ARG A 84 -3.53 -16.20 10.05
CA ARG A 84 -4.33 -17.14 9.26
C ARG A 84 -3.79 -17.25 7.84
N VAL A 85 -3.91 -18.44 7.29
CA VAL A 85 -3.54 -18.77 5.91
C VAL A 85 -4.65 -19.60 5.30
N ASN A 86 -5.18 -19.17 4.18
CA ASN A 86 -6.12 -19.95 3.40
C ASN A 86 -5.35 -20.99 2.58
N SER A 87 -5.29 -22.24 3.07
CA SER A 87 -4.52 -23.27 2.41
C SER A 87 -5.25 -24.61 2.37
N SER A 88 -5.31 -25.22 1.19
CA SER A 88 -5.68 -26.62 1.00
C SER A 88 -4.52 -27.58 1.23
N PHE A 89 -3.30 -27.05 1.42
CA PHE A 89 -2.05 -27.82 1.53
C PHE A 89 -1.38 -27.58 2.88
N ASP A 90 -0.62 -28.56 3.31
CA ASP A 90 0.35 -28.31 4.37
C ASP A 90 1.41 -27.32 3.89
N PHE A 91 1.81 -26.43 4.76
CA PHE A 91 2.80 -25.40 4.46
C PHE A 91 3.81 -25.26 5.61
N LYS A 92 4.88 -24.59 5.32
CA LYS A 92 5.89 -24.17 6.29
C LYS A 92 6.17 -22.69 6.15
N VAL A 93 6.60 -22.08 7.25
CA VAL A 93 7.01 -20.67 7.31
C VAL A 93 8.51 -20.61 7.51
N SER A 94 9.19 -19.87 6.65
CA SER A 94 10.63 -19.62 6.75
C SER A 94 10.87 -18.15 7.06
N ILE A 95 11.67 -17.89 8.09
CA ILE A 95 12.04 -16.55 8.52
C ILE A 95 13.26 -16.10 7.70
N GLN A 96 13.32 -14.83 7.34
CA GLN A 96 14.48 -14.21 6.68
C GLN A 96 15.77 -14.53 7.45
N LYS A 97 16.84 -14.89 6.73
CA LYS A 97 18.13 -15.25 7.34
C LYS A 97 18.69 -14.10 8.19
N GLY A 98 19.20 -14.43 9.37
CA GLY A 98 19.83 -13.47 10.28
C GLY A 98 18.85 -12.76 11.24
N VAL A 99 17.56 -13.07 11.16
CA VAL A 99 16.54 -12.55 12.08
C VAL A 99 16.45 -13.49 13.29
N ASP A 100 16.63 -12.95 14.49
CA ASP A 100 16.64 -13.67 15.78
C ASP A 100 15.55 -13.22 16.75
N TRP A 101 14.75 -12.24 16.33
CA TRP A 101 13.69 -11.63 17.14
C TRP A 101 12.27 -12.10 16.77
N VAL A 102 12.16 -12.92 15.74
CA VAL A 102 10.92 -13.55 15.26
C VAL A 102 11.05 -15.05 15.43
N GLU A 103 10.00 -15.70 15.91
CA GLU A 103 9.86 -17.16 15.98
C GLU A 103 8.50 -17.58 15.41
N VAL A 104 8.47 -18.73 14.76
CA VAL A 104 7.24 -19.38 14.28
C VAL A 104 7.24 -20.83 14.79
N PRO A 105 6.81 -21.04 16.04
CA PRO A 105 6.87 -22.35 16.67
C PRO A 105 5.88 -23.37 16.09
N THR A 106 4.77 -22.92 15.55
CA THR A 106 3.75 -23.80 14.96
C THR A 106 3.21 -23.23 13.66
N ALA A 107 2.94 -24.11 12.69
CA ALA A 107 2.27 -23.79 11.45
C ALA A 107 1.42 -24.98 10.98
N SER A 108 0.16 -24.76 10.68
CA SER A 108 -0.76 -25.76 10.12
C SER A 108 -1.77 -25.09 9.18
N LYS A 109 -2.32 -25.86 8.25
CA LYS A 109 -3.36 -25.35 7.33
C LYS A 109 -4.69 -25.08 8.02
N GLU A 110 -4.96 -25.71 9.16
CA GLU A 110 -6.18 -25.57 9.93
C GLU A 110 -6.17 -24.28 10.78
N GLU A 111 -5.02 -23.94 11.37
CA GLU A 111 -4.90 -22.87 12.35
C GLU A 111 -4.14 -21.64 11.84
N GLY A 112 -3.38 -21.79 10.76
CA GLY A 112 -2.42 -20.79 10.32
C GLY A 112 -1.06 -20.99 11.00
N PHE A 113 -0.34 -19.93 11.35
CA PHE A 113 0.92 -20.03 12.08
C PHE A 113 0.95 -19.08 13.28
N LEU A 114 1.62 -19.51 14.34
CA LEU A 114 1.86 -18.68 15.52
C LEU A 114 3.11 -17.82 15.26
N LEU A 115 2.93 -16.52 15.20
CA LEU A 115 4.02 -15.54 15.13
C LEU A 115 4.33 -15.06 16.54
N VAL A 116 5.60 -15.20 16.96
CA VAL A 116 6.10 -14.75 18.26
C VAL A 116 7.20 -13.72 18.04
N LEU A 117 7.08 -12.57 18.68
CA LEU A 117 8.05 -11.49 18.60
C LEU A 117 8.69 -11.22 19.96
N LYS A 118 10.01 -11.08 19.96
CA LYS A 118 10.77 -10.57 21.10
C LYS A 118 10.62 -9.05 21.21
N GLU A 119 10.82 -8.51 22.38
CA GLU A 119 10.81 -7.07 22.63
C GLU A 119 11.83 -6.33 21.74
N ASN A 120 11.43 -5.21 21.17
CA ASN A 120 12.34 -4.31 20.48
C ASN A 120 12.83 -3.20 21.41
N LYS A 121 14.09 -3.26 21.80
CA LYS A 121 14.79 -2.24 22.64
C LYS A 121 15.79 -1.41 21.86
N THR A 122 15.78 -1.50 20.53
CA THR A 122 16.83 -0.85 19.72
C THR A 122 16.64 0.65 19.56
N GLY A 123 15.43 1.17 19.82
CA GLY A 123 15.05 2.56 19.52
C GLY A 123 14.98 2.84 18.00
N ASN A 124 14.91 1.79 17.21
CA ASN A 124 14.77 1.88 15.75
C ASN A 124 13.74 0.86 15.26
N PRO A 125 13.05 1.14 14.16
CA PRO A 125 12.17 0.17 13.54
C PRO A 125 12.99 -1.04 13.06
N ARG A 126 12.41 -2.23 13.17
CA ARG A 126 12.96 -3.45 12.59
C ARG A 126 11.91 -4.16 11.75
N ALA A 127 12.34 -4.86 10.72
CA ALA A 127 11.46 -5.57 9.82
C ALA A 127 12.09 -6.86 9.33
N CYS A 128 11.25 -7.81 8.95
CA CYS A 128 11.69 -9.01 8.26
C CYS A 128 10.61 -9.53 7.32
N GLN A 129 11.04 -10.39 6.41
CA GLN A 129 10.17 -11.13 5.52
C GLN A 129 9.98 -12.56 6.03
N LEU A 130 8.73 -13.02 6.03
CA LEU A 130 8.36 -14.41 6.25
C LEU A 130 7.90 -15.01 4.93
N MET A 131 8.48 -16.14 4.53
CA MET A 131 8.06 -16.88 3.35
C MET A 131 7.18 -18.06 3.79
N VAL A 132 5.92 -18.04 3.36
CA VAL A 132 5.00 -19.18 3.49
C VAL A 132 5.09 -20.00 2.22
N SER A 133 5.36 -21.30 2.33
CA SER A 133 5.57 -22.15 1.15
C SER A 133 5.03 -23.56 1.33
N THR A 134 4.51 -24.15 0.25
CA THR A 134 4.10 -25.53 0.17
C THR A 134 5.25 -26.42 -0.34
N ASN A 135 5.09 -27.74 -0.22
CA ASN A 135 6.06 -28.70 -0.76
C ASN A 135 6.10 -28.70 -2.29
N GLU A 136 5.04 -28.23 -2.95
CA GLU A 136 4.94 -28.10 -4.41
C GLU A 136 5.64 -26.84 -4.94
N GLY A 137 6.29 -26.06 -4.05
CA GLY A 137 7.09 -24.88 -4.42
C GLY A 137 6.28 -23.60 -4.58
N ARG A 138 5.01 -23.59 -4.22
CA ARG A 138 4.22 -22.36 -4.17
C ARG A 138 4.60 -21.54 -2.96
N LYS A 139 4.59 -20.22 -3.09
CA LYS A 139 5.01 -19.33 -2.02
C LYS A 139 4.34 -17.96 -2.12
N PHE A 140 4.17 -17.33 -0.97
CA PHE A 140 3.88 -15.92 -0.81
C PHE A 140 4.59 -15.41 0.45
N PHE A 141 4.52 -14.11 0.69
CA PHE A 141 5.31 -13.47 1.72
C PHE A 141 4.44 -12.64 2.66
N TYR A 142 4.79 -12.64 3.93
CA TYR A 142 4.40 -11.63 4.90
C TYR A 142 5.60 -10.75 5.23
N TYR A 143 5.32 -9.46 5.49
CA TYR A 143 6.30 -8.50 5.98
C TYR A 143 5.93 -8.14 7.41
N VAL A 144 6.82 -8.41 8.35
CA VAL A 144 6.63 -8.13 9.76
C VAL A 144 7.45 -6.92 10.14
N TYR A 145 6.81 -5.90 10.66
CA TYR A 145 7.42 -4.69 11.16
C TYR A 145 7.17 -4.59 12.65
N GLN A 146 8.21 -4.20 13.41
CA GLN A 146 8.09 -3.96 14.83
C GLN A 146 8.70 -2.61 15.19
N TYR A 147 7.87 -1.69 15.61
CA TYR A 147 8.23 -0.32 15.97
C TYR A 147 7.06 0.40 16.63
N GLU A 148 7.38 1.55 17.20
CA GLU A 148 6.43 2.55 17.69
C GLU A 148 6.76 3.92 17.12
N ALA A 149 5.88 4.93 17.29
CA ALA A 149 6.10 6.27 16.80
C ALA A 149 7.44 6.86 17.27
N SER A 150 7.84 6.57 18.51
CA SER A 150 9.11 7.02 19.09
C SER A 150 10.34 6.56 18.31
N ASP A 151 10.29 5.38 17.68
CA ASP A 151 11.40 4.85 16.89
C ASP A 151 11.57 5.57 15.55
N LEU A 152 10.54 6.29 15.13
CA LEU A 152 10.50 7.02 13.87
C LEU A 152 10.93 8.49 14.03
N LEU A 153 11.08 8.98 15.27
CA LEU A 153 11.48 10.37 15.54
C LEU A 153 12.96 10.62 15.23
N GLY A 154 13.28 11.91 15.02
CA GLY A 154 14.62 12.41 14.81
C GLY A 154 15.00 12.56 13.33
N ALA A 155 16.30 12.64 13.07
CA ALA A 155 16.85 12.93 11.76
C ALA A 155 16.88 11.70 10.84
N TRP A 156 16.48 11.91 9.59
CA TRP A 156 16.51 10.95 8.48
C TRP A 156 17.51 11.47 7.43
N ARG A 157 18.73 10.93 7.40
CA ARG A 157 19.89 11.57 6.76
C ARG A 157 20.06 11.28 5.28
N ASP A 158 19.66 10.10 4.83
CA ASP A 158 19.83 9.64 3.44
C ASP A 158 18.53 9.68 2.65
N SER A 159 17.72 10.71 2.94
CA SER A 159 16.40 10.85 2.36
C SER A 159 16.45 11.29 0.90
N GLN A 160 15.53 10.78 0.10
CA GLN A 160 15.36 11.11 -1.30
C GLN A 160 13.94 11.51 -1.60
N ILE A 161 13.78 12.40 -2.57
CA ILE A 161 12.49 12.83 -3.08
C ILE A 161 12.52 12.83 -4.60
N TYR A 162 11.52 12.22 -5.22
CA TYR A 162 11.31 12.35 -6.66
C TYR A 162 10.46 13.59 -6.91
N VAL A 163 10.93 14.47 -7.79
CA VAL A 163 10.23 15.70 -8.14
C VAL A 163 9.83 15.65 -9.60
N LYS A 164 8.55 15.86 -9.87
CA LYS A 164 8.02 16.08 -11.20
C LYS A 164 7.32 17.42 -11.26
N TRP A 165 7.87 18.32 -12.07
CA TRP A 165 7.34 19.66 -12.28
C TRP A 165 7.43 20.01 -13.77
N ASP A 166 6.35 19.77 -14.48
CA ASP A 166 6.32 19.78 -15.94
C ASP A 166 6.63 21.16 -16.52
N THR A 167 6.11 22.25 -15.92
CA THR A 167 6.36 23.63 -16.39
C THR A 167 7.82 24.04 -16.27
N LYS A 168 8.56 23.46 -15.32
CA LYS A 168 9.99 23.72 -15.12
C LYS A 168 10.89 22.64 -15.69
N LYS A 169 10.31 21.60 -16.35
CA LYS A 169 11.03 20.46 -16.96
C LYS A 169 11.90 19.72 -15.95
N ILE A 170 11.43 19.61 -14.72
CA ILE A 170 12.06 18.82 -13.66
C ILE A 170 11.35 17.48 -13.59
N ASP A 171 12.10 16.38 -13.72
CA ASP A 171 11.55 15.01 -13.67
C ASP A 171 12.67 14.04 -13.23
N LYS A 172 13.00 14.04 -11.93
CA LYS A 172 13.99 13.11 -11.37
C LYS A 172 14.07 13.11 -9.83
N ALA A 173 14.81 12.13 -9.29
CA ALA A 173 15.09 12.04 -7.87
C ALA A 173 16.21 12.99 -7.42
N TYR A 174 16.06 13.51 -6.21
CA TYR A 174 17.04 14.36 -5.53
C TYR A 174 17.22 13.88 -4.10
N ARG A 175 18.46 14.05 -3.60
CA ARG A 175 18.73 13.85 -2.18
C ARG A 175 18.28 15.08 -1.41
N LEU A 176 17.57 14.86 -0.31
CA LEU A 176 17.20 15.92 0.62
C LEU A 176 18.40 16.28 1.51
N SER A 177 18.60 17.57 1.75
CA SER A 177 19.70 18.07 2.60
C SER A 177 19.46 17.75 4.08
N ALA A 178 18.21 17.73 4.51
CA ALA A 178 17.80 17.33 5.85
C ALA A 178 16.34 16.87 5.83
N THR A 179 16.04 15.87 6.64
CA THR A 179 14.69 15.45 6.97
C THR A 179 14.62 15.12 8.44
N GLU A 180 13.57 15.53 9.11
CA GLU A 180 13.36 15.31 10.52
C GLU A 180 11.90 15.03 10.83
N VAL A 181 11.66 14.08 11.72
CA VAL A 181 10.33 13.80 12.27
C VAL A 181 10.37 14.17 13.76
N THR A 182 9.49 15.06 14.15
CA THR A 182 9.38 15.53 15.54
C THR A 182 7.99 15.29 16.10
N LYS A 183 7.90 15.05 17.41
CA LYS A 183 6.62 15.11 18.12
C LYS A 183 6.34 16.55 18.46
N ASP A 184 5.11 16.98 18.29
CA ASP A 184 4.69 18.36 18.62
C ASP A 184 4.79 18.59 20.13
N ALA A 185 5.14 19.79 20.54
CA ALA A 185 5.32 20.15 21.95
C ALA A 185 4.00 20.11 22.73
N GLU A 186 2.90 20.36 22.03
CA GLU A 186 1.55 20.33 22.59
C GLU A 186 0.70 19.33 21.79
N GLY A 187 0.00 18.43 22.49
CA GLY A 187 -0.87 17.43 21.87
C GLY A 187 -0.16 16.13 21.43
N ASP A 188 -0.84 15.36 20.60
CA ASP A 188 -0.39 14.05 20.10
C ASP A 188 0.03 14.08 18.63
N GLY A 189 0.25 15.29 18.09
CA GLY A 189 0.66 15.51 16.71
C GLY A 189 2.15 15.25 16.46
N TYR A 190 2.49 15.13 15.20
CA TYR A 190 3.85 14.97 14.69
C TYR A 190 4.07 15.89 13.49
N THR A 191 5.30 16.35 13.32
CA THR A 191 5.70 17.13 12.17
C THR A 191 6.81 16.42 11.42
N ILE A 192 6.62 16.25 10.09
CA ILE A 192 7.63 15.72 9.17
C ILE A 192 8.16 16.90 8.34
N ASN A 193 9.40 17.30 8.58
CA ASN A 193 10.07 18.36 7.87
C ASN A 193 11.05 17.80 6.84
N MET A 194 10.90 18.21 5.58
CA MET A 194 11.76 17.80 4.47
C MET A 194 12.37 19.03 3.81
N SER A 195 13.68 19.20 3.94
CA SER A 195 14.40 20.34 3.36
C SER A 195 14.64 20.13 1.87
N LEU A 196 14.11 21.02 1.04
CA LEU A 196 14.38 21.08 -0.40
C LEU A 196 15.60 21.93 -0.76
N VAL A 197 16.34 22.46 0.24
CA VAL A 197 17.56 23.25 0.01
C VAL A 197 18.53 22.46 -0.83
N GLY A 198 19.04 23.05 -1.92
CA GLY A 198 19.92 22.40 -2.86
C GLY A 198 19.21 21.57 -3.94
N THR A 199 17.90 21.42 -3.90
CA THR A 199 17.12 20.85 -5.00
C THR A 199 16.79 21.94 -6.03
N PRO A 200 16.47 21.58 -7.29
CA PRO A 200 16.10 22.57 -8.30
C PRO A 200 14.72 23.23 -8.06
N VAL A 201 14.00 22.82 -7.03
CA VAL A 201 12.76 23.50 -6.58
C VAL A 201 13.11 24.73 -5.76
N ALA A 202 14.14 24.68 -4.94
CA ALA A 202 14.50 25.75 -4.00
C ALA A 202 14.68 27.13 -4.66
N PRO A 203 15.33 27.29 -5.83
CA PRO A 203 15.49 28.61 -6.47
C PRO A 203 14.19 29.35 -6.83
N TYR A 204 13.10 28.59 -6.95
CA TYR A 204 11.77 29.17 -7.25
C TYR A 204 11.00 29.59 -6.01
N LEU A 205 11.52 29.34 -4.82
CA LEU A 205 10.87 29.71 -3.56
C LEU A 205 11.37 31.08 -3.08
N LYS A 206 10.53 31.81 -2.36
CA LYS A 206 10.82 33.14 -1.82
C LYS A 206 12.12 33.19 -0.99
N ASP A 207 12.38 32.12 -0.24
CA ASP A 207 13.62 31.95 0.50
C ASP A 207 14.21 30.55 0.22
N PRO A 208 15.08 30.42 -0.80
CA PRO A 208 15.69 29.14 -1.13
C PRO A 208 16.46 28.46 0.02
N SER A 209 16.92 29.24 0.99
CA SER A 209 17.65 28.74 2.16
C SER A 209 16.76 28.12 3.22
N LYS A 210 15.45 28.36 3.14
CA LYS A 210 14.41 27.85 4.05
C LYS A 210 13.39 26.95 3.35
N ALA A 211 13.69 26.54 2.12
CA ALA A 211 12.82 25.68 1.33
C ALA A 211 12.53 24.37 2.08
N THR A 212 11.40 24.26 2.73
CA THR A 212 11.03 23.09 3.54
C THR A 212 9.55 22.75 3.33
N ILE A 213 9.27 21.48 3.10
CA ILE A 213 7.93 20.91 3.18
C ILE A 213 7.72 20.45 4.63
N SER A 214 6.70 21.01 5.29
CA SER A 214 6.32 20.63 6.65
C SER A 214 4.95 19.97 6.64
N LEU A 215 4.91 18.69 7.02
CA LEU A 215 3.68 17.90 7.05
C LEU A 215 3.27 17.67 8.50
N GLN A 216 2.07 18.14 8.85
CA GLN A 216 1.45 17.82 10.14
C GLN A 216 0.78 16.47 10.05
N ALA A 217 1.00 15.59 11.04
CA ALA A 217 0.51 14.22 11.02
C ALA A 217 -0.02 13.79 12.39
N THR A 218 -0.93 12.82 12.40
CA THR A 218 -1.23 11.96 13.54
C THR A 218 -0.52 10.61 13.36
N TYR A 219 -0.45 9.81 14.42
CA TYR A 219 0.09 8.45 14.31
C TYR A 219 -1.02 7.44 14.60
N GLU A 220 -1.38 6.66 13.59
CA GLU A 220 -2.49 5.70 13.63
C GLU A 220 -2.10 4.42 12.89
N ASP A 221 -2.40 3.26 13.46
CA ASP A 221 -2.17 1.94 12.85
C ASP A 221 -0.75 1.72 12.30
N GLY A 222 0.25 2.29 12.98
CA GLY A 222 1.65 2.17 12.57
C GLY A 222 2.07 3.11 11.44
N ALA A 223 1.29 4.11 11.10
CA ALA A 223 1.61 5.10 10.08
C ALA A 223 1.44 6.54 10.60
N PHE A 224 2.23 7.46 10.08
CA PHE A 224 1.92 8.87 10.16
C PHE A 224 0.85 9.20 9.13
N VAL A 225 -0.29 9.66 9.58
CA VAL A 225 -1.44 10.05 8.76
C VAL A 225 -1.42 11.56 8.56
N VAL A 226 -1.27 12.00 7.33
CA VAL A 226 -1.18 13.41 6.94
C VAL A 226 -2.49 13.83 6.26
N PRO A 227 -3.22 14.82 6.80
CA PRO A 227 -4.42 15.33 6.15
C PRO A 227 -4.06 16.14 4.89
N ILE A 228 -4.84 15.95 3.85
CA ILE A 228 -4.74 16.68 2.59
C ILE A 228 -5.34 18.11 2.75
N GLY A 229 -4.82 19.05 1.96
CA GLY A 229 -5.37 20.41 1.86
C GLY A 229 -4.77 21.39 2.85
N ALA A 230 -3.76 21.00 3.65
CA ALA A 230 -3.04 21.91 4.52
C ALA A 230 -2.18 22.89 3.71
N ALA A 231 -2.26 24.18 4.02
CA ALA A 231 -1.43 25.19 3.40
C ALA A 231 0.03 25.08 3.85
N GLN A 232 0.96 25.09 2.90
CA GLN A 232 2.40 25.13 3.17
C GLN A 232 2.86 26.59 3.26
N LYS A 233 2.73 27.19 4.44
CA LYS A 233 2.92 28.64 4.67
C LYS A 233 4.30 29.17 4.29
N ASP A 234 5.34 28.33 4.42
CA ASP A 234 6.71 28.71 4.13
C ASP A 234 7.14 28.30 2.69
N PHE A 235 6.22 27.71 1.94
CA PHE A 235 6.43 27.30 0.57
C PHE A 235 5.82 28.31 -0.39
N VAL A 236 6.53 29.41 -0.60
CA VAL A 236 6.09 30.55 -1.40
C VAL A 236 6.95 30.64 -2.66
N LEU A 237 6.33 30.60 -3.84
CA LEU A 237 7.05 30.81 -5.10
C LEU A 237 7.40 32.27 -5.29
N THR A 238 8.65 32.53 -5.69
CA THR A 238 9.02 33.82 -6.24
C THR A 238 8.71 33.85 -7.72
N GLN A 239 8.14 34.92 -8.21
CA GLN A 239 8.09 35.18 -9.64
C GLN A 239 9.49 35.64 -10.08
N GLU A 240 10.16 34.86 -10.91
CA GLU A 240 11.27 35.42 -11.68
C GLU A 240 10.70 36.48 -12.65
N VAL A 241 11.12 37.70 -12.49
CA VAL A 241 10.92 38.76 -13.49
C VAL A 241 11.95 38.51 -14.61
N ASP A 242 11.76 37.46 -15.38
CA ASP A 242 12.49 37.31 -16.64
C ASP A 242 11.68 38.02 -17.74
N GLY A 243 12.28 39.04 -18.34
CA GLY A 243 11.66 39.93 -19.32
C GLY A 243 11.19 39.24 -20.63
N THR A 244 11.24 37.91 -20.71
CA THR A 244 10.94 37.15 -21.91
C THR A 244 9.85 36.07 -21.75
N ALA A 245 9.38 35.81 -20.55
CA ALA A 245 8.37 34.78 -20.33
C ALA A 245 6.96 35.37 -20.36
N ASN A 246 6.20 34.99 -21.37
CA ASN A 246 4.75 35.11 -21.43
C ASN A 246 4.04 34.21 -20.41
N ASN A 247 4.47 34.23 -19.16
CA ASN A 247 3.78 33.57 -18.07
C ASN A 247 3.05 34.66 -17.30
N ALA A 248 1.84 34.89 -17.76
CA ALA A 248 0.86 35.73 -17.10
C ALA A 248 0.39 35.13 -15.78
N MET A 249 1.21 35.22 -14.74
CA MET A 249 0.72 35.34 -13.39
C MET A 249 0.82 36.83 -13.06
N ASN A 250 -0.29 37.53 -13.21
CA ASN A 250 -0.60 38.88 -12.83
C ASN A 250 0.55 39.92 -12.93
N ARG A 251 0.80 40.42 -14.15
CA ARG A 251 1.36 41.76 -14.32
C ARG A 251 0.22 42.72 -14.36
N THR A 252 0.08 43.54 -13.36
CA THR A 252 -0.59 44.85 -13.50
C THR A 252 0.36 45.78 -14.27
N ALA A 253 -0.19 46.64 -15.11
CA ALA A 253 0.55 47.52 -16.02
C ALA A 253 1.39 48.61 -15.35
N ASP A 254 1.53 48.57 -14.05
CA ASP A 254 2.35 49.51 -13.25
C ASP A 254 3.56 48.68 -12.70
N ASP A 255 4.73 49.03 -13.17
CA ASP A 255 6.01 48.38 -12.99
C ASP A 255 6.60 48.50 -11.56
N THR A 256 5.80 48.70 -10.57
CA THR A 256 6.14 48.45 -9.17
C THR A 256 5.76 47.04 -8.86
N ALA A 257 6.69 46.09 -9.11
CA ALA A 257 6.55 44.68 -8.78
C ALA A 257 6.21 44.55 -7.29
N LEU A 258 4.95 44.44 -7.00
CA LEU A 258 4.50 43.76 -5.79
C LEU A 258 4.79 42.27 -6.06
N GLU A 259 5.80 41.73 -5.40
CA GLU A 259 5.98 40.31 -5.26
C GLU A 259 4.72 39.80 -4.54
N GLU A 260 3.70 39.40 -5.29
CA GLU A 260 2.58 38.69 -4.71
C GLU A 260 3.07 37.29 -4.31
N ASP A 261 3.21 37.08 -3.02
CA ASP A 261 3.46 35.78 -2.43
C ASP A 261 2.30 34.85 -2.79
N VAL A 262 2.56 33.82 -3.57
CA VAL A 262 1.54 32.83 -3.91
C VAL A 262 1.63 31.69 -2.90
N VAL A 263 0.55 31.52 -2.12
CA VAL A 263 0.46 30.45 -1.12
C VAL A 263 0.18 29.13 -1.80
N LEU A 264 1.06 28.17 -1.62
CA LEU A 264 0.87 26.81 -2.07
C LEU A 264 0.03 26.03 -1.07
N GLN A 265 -0.90 25.23 -1.58
CA GLN A 265 -1.66 24.29 -0.79
C GLN A 265 -1.17 22.87 -1.05
N THR A 266 -1.07 22.08 0.02
CA THR A 266 -0.77 20.66 -0.10
C THR A 266 -1.96 19.95 -0.69
N LEU A 267 -1.75 19.25 -1.80
CA LEU A 267 -2.76 18.48 -2.48
C LEU A 267 -2.28 17.05 -2.70
N TYR A 268 -3.22 16.18 -2.98
CA TYR A 268 -2.94 14.82 -3.34
C TYR A 268 -2.93 14.64 -4.84
N GLY A 269 -1.81 14.10 -5.30
CA GLY A 269 -1.72 13.58 -6.64
C GLY A 269 -1.83 12.06 -6.61
N PHE A 270 -2.52 11.51 -7.57
CA PHE A 270 -2.82 10.10 -7.66
C PHE A 270 -2.03 9.42 -8.77
N SER A 271 -1.42 8.28 -8.46
CA SER A 271 -0.58 7.54 -9.39
C SER A 271 -1.11 6.14 -9.69
N VAL A 272 -2.24 6.03 -10.37
CA VAL A 272 -2.50 4.83 -11.15
C VAL A 272 -2.49 5.21 -12.61
N ALA A 273 -2.01 4.32 -13.46
CA ALA A 273 -1.65 4.50 -14.85
C ALA A 273 -2.62 5.24 -15.79
N ALA A 274 -3.71 5.80 -15.32
CA ALA A 274 -4.70 6.49 -16.13
C ALA A 274 -5.37 7.72 -15.52
N SER A 275 -5.16 8.06 -14.25
CA SER A 275 -5.84 9.22 -13.65
C SER A 275 -4.86 10.18 -13.00
N SER A 276 -4.79 11.40 -13.55
CA SER A 276 -4.07 12.53 -12.97
C SER A 276 -4.96 13.29 -11.99
N ASN A 277 -5.80 12.58 -11.21
CA ASN A 277 -6.72 13.23 -10.29
C ASN A 277 -5.97 13.89 -9.14
N ILE A 278 -6.34 15.13 -8.81
CA ILE A 278 -5.84 15.87 -7.66
C ILE A 278 -6.96 15.96 -6.64
N TYR A 279 -6.68 15.57 -5.40
CA TYR A 279 -7.64 15.55 -4.31
C TYR A 279 -7.35 16.65 -3.31
N ALA A 280 -8.38 17.40 -2.92
CA ALA A 280 -8.30 18.46 -1.91
C ALA A 280 -8.69 17.99 -0.51
N LYS A 281 -9.12 16.73 -0.37
CA LYS A 281 -9.59 16.16 0.90
C LYS A 281 -9.20 14.70 0.99
N GLY A 282 -8.97 14.23 2.20
CA GLY A 282 -8.58 12.87 2.52
C GLY A 282 -7.25 12.85 3.26
N ASN A 283 -6.64 11.70 3.33
CA ASN A 283 -5.38 11.48 4.03
C ASN A 283 -4.38 10.74 3.15
N PHE A 284 -3.11 10.85 3.49
CA PHE A 284 -2.04 9.98 3.05
C PHE A 284 -1.14 9.60 4.21
N GLY A 285 -0.38 8.56 4.03
CA GLY A 285 0.43 8.06 5.10
C GLY A 285 1.88 7.89 4.75
N PHE A 286 2.70 7.91 5.81
CA PHE A 286 4.07 7.45 5.77
C PHE A 286 4.25 6.37 6.83
N ALA A 287 4.86 5.25 6.43
CA ALA A 287 5.21 4.17 7.34
C ALA A 287 6.52 3.50 6.92
N PRO A 288 7.16 2.74 7.82
CA PRO A 288 8.33 1.95 7.49
C PRO A 288 8.09 0.96 6.36
N VAL A 289 9.07 0.87 5.47
CA VAL A 289 9.14 -0.04 4.32
C VAL A 289 10.48 -0.76 4.35
N LEU A 290 10.45 -2.09 4.20
CA LEU A 290 11.63 -2.92 4.04
C LEU A 290 12.02 -2.96 2.56
N TYR A 291 13.21 -2.46 2.24
CA TYR A 291 13.76 -2.46 0.89
C TYR A 291 14.47 -3.79 0.57
N GLN A 292 14.72 -4.03 -0.70
CA GLN A 292 15.33 -5.28 -1.18
C GLN A 292 16.75 -5.52 -0.65
N ASP A 293 17.48 -4.47 -0.35
CA ASP A 293 18.82 -4.52 0.25
C ASP A 293 18.80 -4.79 1.76
N GLY A 294 17.61 -4.90 2.36
CA GLY A 294 17.39 -5.11 3.78
C GLY A 294 17.37 -3.82 4.62
N SER A 295 17.55 -2.66 4.01
CA SER A 295 17.37 -1.38 4.69
C SER A 295 15.90 -1.10 5.00
N ILE A 296 15.66 -0.33 6.05
CA ILE A 296 14.32 0.15 6.41
C ILE A 296 14.30 1.64 6.23
N GLY A 297 13.42 2.10 5.36
CA GLY A 297 13.12 3.51 5.18
C GLY A 297 11.66 3.78 5.51
N MET A 298 11.23 5.04 5.39
CA MET A 298 9.84 5.44 5.50
C MET A 298 9.38 6.00 4.15
N SER A 299 8.25 5.53 3.66
CA SER A 299 7.69 5.94 2.37
C SER A 299 6.16 5.98 2.43
N TYR A 300 5.53 6.35 1.32
CA TYR A 300 4.08 6.41 1.21
C TYR A 300 3.40 5.08 1.56
N GLN A 301 2.27 5.19 2.25
CA GLN A 301 1.41 4.07 2.59
C GLN A 301 -0.06 4.46 2.45
N ASP A 302 -0.87 3.51 2.04
CA ASP A 302 -2.31 3.65 2.10
C ASP A 302 -2.77 3.65 3.56
N VAL A 303 -3.59 4.63 3.92
CA VAL A 303 -4.14 4.81 5.27
C VAL A 303 -5.64 5.02 5.21
N ALA A 304 -6.30 4.93 6.35
CA ALA A 304 -7.72 5.24 6.43
C ALA A 304 -8.02 6.66 5.94
N GLY A 305 -9.07 6.79 5.12
CA GLY A 305 -9.46 8.08 4.53
C GLY A 305 -8.58 8.54 3.36
N ALA A 306 -7.68 7.70 2.84
CA ALA A 306 -7.02 7.95 1.57
C ALA A 306 -8.07 8.00 0.45
N PRO A 307 -8.02 8.98 -0.48
CA PRO A 307 -8.99 9.08 -1.57
C PRO A 307 -9.00 7.88 -2.49
N GLU A 308 -7.82 7.34 -2.75
CA GLU A 308 -7.56 6.12 -3.52
C GLU A 308 -6.24 5.49 -3.07
N SER A 309 -6.00 4.25 -3.48
CA SER A 309 -4.74 3.56 -3.22
C SER A 309 -3.60 4.18 -4.04
N GLY A 310 -2.39 4.24 -3.45
CA GLY A 310 -1.19 4.76 -4.10
C GLY A 310 -1.14 6.28 -4.22
N CYS A 311 -1.88 7.01 -3.38
CA CYS A 311 -1.80 8.46 -3.31
C CYS A 311 -0.42 8.95 -2.88
N TYR A 312 0.03 10.07 -3.46
CA TYR A 312 1.28 10.72 -3.13
C TYR A 312 1.13 12.24 -3.02
N LEU A 313 2.09 12.89 -2.39
CA LEU A 313 2.11 14.33 -2.16
C LEU A 313 2.19 15.12 -3.47
N ALA A 314 1.33 16.11 -3.61
CA ALA A 314 1.48 17.18 -4.57
C ALA A 314 1.35 18.52 -3.87
N ILE A 315 2.08 19.53 -4.35
CA ILE A 315 1.92 20.92 -3.94
C ILE A 315 1.42 21.68 -5.14
N ALA A 316 0.24 22.27 -5.03
CA ALA A 316 -0.39 22.97 -6.13
C ALA A 316 -0.45 24.48 -5.88
N LEU A 317 -0.24 25.22 -6.95
CA LEU A 317 -0.31 26.66 -7.03
C LEU A 317 -1.70 27.05 -7.53
N PHE A 318 -2.40 27.87 -6.76
CA PHE A 318 -3.71 28.42 -7.10
C PHE A 318 -3.68 29.91 -7.27
N ASP A 319 -4.56 30.41 -8.12
CA ASP A 319 -4.92 31.81 -8.22
C ASP A 319 -5.98 32.09 -7.13
N GLY A 320 -5.53 32.63 -6.00
CA GLY A 320 -6.36 32.90 -4.82
C GLY A 320 -6.29 31.79 -3.74
N GLN A 321 -7.04 31.97 -2.68
CA GLN A 321 -6.98 31.14 -1.47
C GLN A 321 -7.90 29.91 -1.49
N GLN A 322 -8.69 29.71 -2.53
CA GLN A 322 -9.65 28.62 -2.60
C GLN A 322 -9.26 27.59 -3.67
N PHE A 323 -9.31 26.34 -3.28
CA PHE A 323 -9.14 25.23 -4.22
C PHE A 323 -10.29 25.19 -5.24
N SER A 324 -9.95 25.34 -6.51
CA SER A 324 -10.80 24.94 -7.62
C SER A 324 -9.92 24.50 -8.80
N THR A 325 -10.38 23.55 -9.59
CA THR A 325 -9.65 23.13 -10.79
C THR A 325 -9.44 24.27 -11.80
N ALA A 326 -10.33 25.26 -11.81
CA ALA A 326 -10.22 26.46 -12.64
C ALA A 326 -9.14 27.44 -12.12
N ALA A 327 -8.85 27.43 -10.84
CA ALA A 327 -7.83 28.27 -10.19
C ALA A 327 -6.45 27.60 -10.14
N LEU A 328 -6.33 26.33 -10.54
CA LEU A 328 -5.05 25.62 -10.60
C LEU A 328 -4.16 26.21 -11.69
N LYS A 329 -3.04 26.78 -11.29
CA LYS A 329 -2.07 27.39 -12.24
C LYS A 329 -0.91 26.45 -12.54
N ASP A 330 -0.40 25.78 -11.53
CA ASP A 330 0.74 24.87 -11.65
C ASP A 330 0.74 23.91 -10.47
N TYR A 331 1.51 22.82 -10.59
CA TYR A 331 1.67 21.87 -9.49
C TYR A 331 3.01 21.14 -9.57
N ILE A 332 3.50 20.79 -8.40
CA ILE A 332 4.70 19.99 -8.21
C ILE A 332 4.26 18.64 -7.63
N LEU A 333 4.62 17.56 -8.29
CA LEU A 333 4.35 16.21 -7.83
C LEU A 333 5.59 15.64 -7.14
N PHE A 334 5.37 14.88 -6.08
CA PHE A 334 6.39 14.12 -5.37
C PHE A 334 6.01 12.63 -5.37
N PRO A 335 6.11 11.95 -6.53
CA PRO A 335 5.61 10.58 -6.69
C PRO A 335 6.29 9.56 -5.79
N ASP A 336 7.51 9.85 -5.37
CA ASP A 336 8.26 8.99 -4.46
C ASP A 336 9.03 9.82 -3.43
N ILE A 337 8.87 9.43 -2.16
CA ILE A 337 9.63 9.96 -1.03
C ILE A 337 10.12 8.75 -0.24
N ALA A 338 11.42 8.64 -0.12
CA ALA A 338 12.09 7.59 0.65
C ALA A 338 13.00 8.22 1.70
N LEU A 339 12.66 8.05 2.97
CA LEU A 339 13.40 8.58 4.11
C LEU A 339 14.21 7.46 4.75
N PHE A 340 15.52 7.62 4.92
CA PHE A 340 16.41 6.64 5.54
C PHE A 340 17.10 7.25 6.77
N LYS A 341 17.20 6.45 7.85
CA LYS A 341 17.88 6.83 9.10
C LYS A 341 19.37 6.58 9.04
#